data_ddef1ced7bf3a31f45cf0536deba5419
#
_entry.id   ddef1ced7bf3a31f45cf0536deba5419
#
_cell.length_a   1.000
_cell.length_b   1.000
_cell.length_c   1.000
_cell.angle_alpha   90.00
_cell.angle_beta   90.00
_cell.angle_gamma   90.00
#
_symmetry.space_group_name_H-M   'P 1'
#
loop_
_entity.id
_entity.type
_entity.pdbx_description
1 polymer ?
#
loop_
_entity_poly.entity_id
_entity_poly.type
_entity_poly.pdbx_seq_one_letter_code
_entity_poly.pdbx_strand_id
1 'polypeptide(L)'
;MNRFIILFLFSLGILSTCVFAVEVIPLNEGWNFHRGFQAPASEIVKVTLPHTWNAGDGMFGNADYYRGLCNYSRKLSVPAHYRGKRFFLKVMAAQTVADIFIDHHFVMQHKGGYTAFVAELTDFLVPGTESVLEIRVSNAQTMDIAPICGDFNMFGGLYRGVELLVTEDVCIEPAYYASSGVFFTQSDVSEKKAHLKIEALLSARETTVTGCEVEFRLYDKEKLLCRVASAEVGEDKKVVMDMVLERPHLWDGVKDPYLYKGVVILRKDGKEIDRREEEIGFRYFHADAEKGFFLNGKPYRLNGVNRHQDRAERASAFYPQDHDEDLDLMQEMASLPLSASQIHASTDGQAGTGGMG
;
A
#
# COMPACT_ATOMS: atom_id res chain seq x y z
N MET A 1 37.60 41.00 -46.27
CA MET A 1 37.52 39.53 -46.03
C MET A 1 37.50 39.31 -44.53
N ASN A 2 36.29 39.32 -43.92
CA ASN A 2 36.12 39.05 -42.47
C ASN A 2 35.58 37.62 -42.30
N ARG A 3 36.39 36.76 -41.67
CA ARG A 3 35.96 35.40 -41.27
C ARG A 3 35.29 35.50 -39.91
N PHE A 4 33.97 35.22 -39.84
CA PHE A 4 33.25 34.97 -38.59
C PHE A 4 33.51 33.51 -38.18
N ILE A 5 34.08 33.31 -37.00
CA ILE A 5 34.19 32.02 -36.33
C ILE A 5 32.93 31.88 -35.45
N ILE A 6 32.06 30.93 -35.82
CA ILE A 6 30.90 30.55 -34.98
C ILE A 6 31.39 29.50 -34.02
N LEU A 7 31.47 29.86 -32.74
CA LEU A 7 31.68 28.90 -31.64
C LEU A 7 30.33 28.22 -31.31
N PHE A 8 30.23 26.93 -31.58
CA PHE A 8 29.16 26.09 -31.08
C PHE A 8 29.47 25.72 -29.62
N LEU A 9 28.79 26.35 -28.68
CA LEU A 9 28.74 25.91 -27.29
C LEU A 9 27.79 24.69 -27.19
N PHE A 10 28.37 23.49 -27.09
CA PHE A 10 27.64 22.31 -26.66
C PHE A 10 27.33 22.46 -25.17
N SER A 11 26.09 22.81 -24.82
CA SER A 11 25.59 22.66 -23.48
C SER A 11 25.37 21.16 -23.20
N LEU A 12 26.29 20.54 -22.45
CA LEU A 12 26.03 19.23 -21.84
C LEU A 12 24.88 19.43 -20.85
N GLY A 13 23.67 19.10 -21.27
CA GLY A 13 22.52 18.92 -20.38
C GLY A 13 22.85 17.76 -19.46
N ILE A 14 23.09 18.05 -18.19
CA ILE A 14 23.11 17.05 -17.14
C ILE A 14 21.68 16.52 -17.07
N LEU A 15 21.42 15.38 -17.69
CA LEU A 15 20.24 14.59 -17.46
C LEU A 15 20.31 14.18 -15.97
N SER A 16 19.63 14.94 -15.12
CA SER A 16 19.33 14.52 -13.75
C SER A 16 18.45 13.29 -13.87
N THR A 17 19.06 12.12 -13.78
CA THR A 17 18.31 10.88 -13.60
C THR A 17 17.62 11.00 -12.25
N CYS A 18 16.32 11.27 -12.26
CA CYS A 18 15.49 11.05 -11.08
C CYS A 18 15.65 9.56 -10.70
N VAL A 19 16.46 9.29 -9.72
CA VAL A 19 16.52 7.98 -9.07
C VAL A 19 15.26 7.90 -8.23
N PHE A 20 14.23 7.25 -8.75
CA PHE A 20 13.09 6.86 -7.92
C PHE A 20 13.62 5.89 -6.87
N ALA A 21 13.38 6.21 -5.61
CA ALA A 21 13.94 5.48 -4.48
C ALA A 21 13.41 4.04 -4.40
N VAL A 22 12.13 3.85 -4.68
CA VAL A 22 11.47 2.54 -4.88
C VAL A 22 10.75 2.58 -6.21
N GLU A 23 11.05 1.64 -7.08
CA GLU A 23 10.28 1.46 -8.29
C GLU A 23 9.14 0.45 -8.03
N VAL A 24 7.91 0.87 -8.29
CA VAL A 24 6.70 0.05 -8.12
C VAL A 24 6.23 -0.38 -9.51
N ILE A 25 6.27 -1.67 -9.77
CA ILE A 25 5.87 -2.27 -11.04
C ILE A 25 4.56 -3.02 -10.84
N PRO A 26 3.42 -2.53 -11.38
CA PRO A 26 2.15 -3.24 -11.30
C PRO A 26 2.23 -4.58 -12.04
N LEU A 27 1.74 -5.63 -11.40
CA LEU A 27 1.70 -6.97 -11.98
C LEU A 27 0.25 -7.45 -12.20
N ASN A 28 -0.68 -6.56 -12.49
CA ASN A 28 -2.11 -6.91 -12.58
C ASN A 28 -2.50 -7.64 -13.86
N GLU A 29 -1.71 -7.51 -14.92
CA GLU A 29 -2.02 -8.08 -16.24
C GLU A 29 -1.30 -9.41 -16.50
N GLY A 30 -1.85 -10.20 -17.45
CA GLY A 30 -1.16 -11.33 -18.05
C GLY A 30 -1.13 -12.60 -17.20
N TRP A 31 -2.05 -12.76 -16.26
CA TRP A 31 -2.13 -13.96 -15.45
C TRP A 31 -2.84 -15.11 -16.19
N ASN A 32 -2.29 -16.32 -16.03
CA ASN A 32 -2.99 -17.57 -16.28
C ASN A 32 -3.67 -18.01 -14.99
N PHE A 33 -4.90 -18.45 -15.10
CA PHE A 33 -5.71 -18.91 -13.97
C PHE A 33 -6.32 -20.28 -14.25
N HIS A 34 -6.33 -21.14 -13.25
CA HIS A 34 -7.11 -22.39 -13.27
C HIS A 34 -7.50 -22.84 -11.87
N ARG A 35 -8.57 -23.61 -11.77
CA ARG A 35 -8.98 -24.28 -10.52
C ARG A 35 -8.11 -25.51 -10.27
N GLY A 36 -7.90 -25.83 -8.99
CA GLY A 36 -7.14 -27.01 -8.58
C GLY A 36 -5.62 -26.82 -8.68
N PHE A 37 -4.91 -27.90 -8.37
CA PHE A 37 -3.45 -27.92 -8.37
C PHE A 37 -2.86 -27.99 -9.78
N GLN A 38 -3.52 -28.70 -10.68
CA GLN A 38 -3.16 -28.85 -12.09
C GLN A 38 -4.42 -28.79 -12.94
N ALA A 39 -4.31 -28.32 -14.16
CA ALA A 39 -5.39 -28.30 -15.13
C ALA A 39 -4.84 -28.56 -16.54
N PRO A 40 -5.62 -29.20 -17.43
CA PRO A 40 -5.30 -29.27 -18.85
C PRO A 40 -5.27 -27.84 -19.44
N ALA A 41 -4.50 -27.67 -20.51
CA ALA A 41 -4.33 -26.35 -21.14
C ALA A 41 -5.67 -25.71 -21.58
N SER A 42 -6.68 -26.50 -21.88
CA SER A 42 -8.03 -26.04 -22.24
C SER A 42 -8.82 -25.40 -21.12
N GLU A 43 -8.41 -25.63 -19.87
CA GLU A 43 -9.06 -25.06 -18.66
C GLU A 43 -8.31 -23.86 -18.11
N ILE A 44 -7.14 -23.52 -18.68
CA ILE A 44 -6.36 -22.36 -18.29
C ILE A 44 -6.91 -21.13 -19.00
N VAL A 45 -7.38 -20.17 -18.23
CA VAL A 45 -7.91 -18.91 -18.73
C VAL A 45 -7.00 -17.73 -18.41
N LYS A 46 -7.07 -16.67 -19.22
CA LYS A 46 -6.36 -15.41 -18.96
C LYS A 46 -7.22 -14.53 -18.09
N VAL A 47 -6.62 -13.96 -17.04
CA VAL A 47 -7.30 -13.04 -16.15
C VAL A 47 -6.42 -11.81 -15.89
N THR A 48 -7.09 -10.71 -15.52
CA THR A 48 -6.52 -9.47 -15.03
C THR A 48 -6.92 -9.29 -13.57
N LEU A 49 -6.03 -8.79 -12.73
CA LEU A 49 -6.34 -8.48 -11.34
C LEU A 49 -6.92 -7.07 -11.20
N PRO A 50 -7.81 -6.86 -10.25
CA PRO A 50 -8.33 -7.80 -9.24
C PRO A 50 -9.23 -8.88 -9.84
N HIS A 51 -9.19 -10.09 -9.30
CA HIS A 51 -9.93 -11.24 -9.81
C HIS A 51 -10.49 -12.12 -8.68
N THR A 52 -11.76 -12.49 -8.83
CA THR A 52 -12.48 -13.44 -7.96
C THR A 52 -13.04 -14.57 -8.83
N TRP A 53 -12.75 -15.83 -8.47
CA TRP A 53 -13.15 -16.97 -9.31
C TRP A 53 -14.58 -17.44 -9.11
N ASN A 54 -15.23 -17.03 -8.03
CA ASN A 54 -16.57 -17.48 -7.65
C ASN A 54 -17.56 -16.32 -7.44
N ALA A 55 -17.38 -15.24 -8.16
CA ALA A 55 -18.30 -14.10 -8.09
C ALA A 55 -19.75 -14.42 -8.47
N GLY A 56 -19.94 -15.38 -9.38
CA GLY A 56 -21.26 -15.86 -9.81
C GLY A 56 -21.78 -17.07 -9.03
N ASP A 57 -20.96 -17.65 -8.12
CA ASP A 57 -21.36 -18.83 -7.36
C ASP A 57 -22.43 -18.47 -6.32
N GLY A 58 -23.45 -19.30 -6.19
CA GLY A 58 -24.59 -19.03 -5.30
C GLY A 58 -25.56 -17.95 -5.79
N MET A 59 -25.34 -17.40 -6.99
CA MET A 59 -26.18 -16.38 -7.63
C MET A 59 -26.81 -16.88 -8.92
N PHE A 60 -27.85 -16.20 -9.40
CA PHE A 60 -28.49 -16.47 -10.70
C PHE A 60 -28.92 -17.91 -10.92
N GLY A 61 -29.30 -18.62 -9.83
CA GLY A 61 -29.69 -20.04 -9.89
C GLY A 61 -28.53 -21.03 -9.92
N ASN A 62 -27.30 -20.57 -9.83
CA ASN A 62 -26.14 -21.43 -9.64
C ASN A 62 -26.01 -21.78 -8.14
N ALA A 63 -26.23 -23.04 -7.80
CA ALA A 63 -26.11 -23.53 -6.41
C ALA A 63 -24.67 -23.89 -6.01
N ASP A 64 -23.78 -24.01 -6.99
CA ASP A 64 -22.39 -24.37 -6.74
C ASP A 64 -21.63 -23.16 -6.14
N TYR A 65 -20.88 -23.44 -5.09
CA TYR A 65 -20.02 -22.47 -4.45
C TYR A 65 -18.63 -23.09 -4.26
N TYR A 66 -17.72 -22.79 -5.18
CA TYR A 66 -16.40 -23.42 -5.17
C TYR A 66 -15.53 -22.87 -4.05
N ARG A 67 -15.15 -23.74 -3.12
CA ARG A 67 -14.17 -23.48 -2.07
C ARG A 67 -13.02 -24.46 -2.19
N GLY A 68 -11.84 -23.96 -2.50
CA GLY A 68 -10.68 -24.81 -2.74
C GLY A 68 -9.48 -24.05 -3.28
N LEU A 69 -8.52 -24.82 -3.77
CA LEU A 69 -7.28 -24.29 -4.32
C LEU A 69 -7.46 -23.84 -5.77
N CYS A 70 -6.94 -22.67 -6.09
CA CYS A 70 -6.77 -22.17 -7.46
C CYS A 70 -5.34 -21.68 -7.67
N ASN A 71 -4.92 -21.67 -8.92
CA ASN A 71 -3.57 -21.29 -9.30
C ASN A 71 -3.59 -20.07 -10.22
N TYR A 72 -2.75 -19.11 -9.88
CA TYR A 72 -2.41 -17.94 -10.68
C TYR A 72 -0.96 -18.04 -11.10
N SER A 73 -0.63 -17.94 -12.38
CA SER A 73 0.76 -17.95 -12.84
C SER A 73 0.99 -16.93 -13.95
N ARG A 74 2.20 -16.35 -13.95
CA ARG A 74 2.63 -15.44 -15.02
C ARG A 74 4.13 -15.47 -15.21
N LYS A 75 4.58 -15.04 -16.37
CA LYS A 75 5.99 -14.75 -16.60
C LYS A 75 6.36 -13.44 -15.93
N LEU A 76 7.52 -13.43 -15.31
CA LEU A 76 8.11 -12.27 -14.66
C LEU A 76 9.51 -12.05 -15.21
N SER A 77 9.67 -11.02 -16.05
CA SER A 77 10.96 -10.63 -16.60
C SER A 77 11.56 -9.53 -15.76
N VAL A 78 12.78 -9.74 -15.28
CA VAL A 78 13.53 -8.75 -14.51
C VAL A 78 14.66 -8.19 -15.37
N PRO A 79 14.62 -6.90 -15.75
CA PRO A 79 15.66 -6.27 -16.56
C PRO A 79 17.06 -6.37 -15.96
N ALA A 80 18.08 -6.53 -16.82
CA ALA A 80 19.48 -6.71 -16.37
C ALA A 80 20.03 -5.49 -15.60
N HIS A 81 19.48 -4.30 -15.80
CA HIS A 81 19.93 -3.08 -15.11
C HIS A 81 19.57 -3.06 -13.62
N TYR A 82 18.70 -3.99 -13.14
CA TYR A 82 18.39 -4.16 -11.73
C TYR A 82 19.40 -5.03 -10.96
N ARG A 83 20.56 -5.35 -11.53
CA ARG A 83 21.63 -6.05 -10.78
C ARG A 83 21.99 -5.30 -9.51
N GLY A 84 22.05 -6.03 -8.38
CA GLY A 84 22.32 -5.46 -7.06
C GLY A 84 21.12 -4.82 -6.38
N LYS A 85 19.94 -4.88 -7.00
CA LYS A 85 18.68 -4.45 -6.36
C LYS A 85 18.01 -5.59 -5.61
N ARG A 86 17.12 -5.23 -4.69
CA ARG A 86 16.21 -6.16 -4.03
C ARG A 86 14.84 -6.14 -4.68
N PHE A 87 14.17 -7.28 -4.58
CA PHE A 87 12.85 -7.48 -5.18
C PHE A 87 11.86 -7.94 -4.11
N PHE A 88 10.73 -7.26 -4.02
CA PHE A 88 9.66 -7.60 -3.08
C PHE A 88 8.35 -7.70 -3.84
N LEU A 89 7.67 -8.82 -3.70
CA LEU A 89 6.31 -9.00 -4.21
C LEU A 89 5.33 -8.53 -3.14
N LYS A 90 4.60 -7.47 -3.40
CA LYS A 90 3.51 -7.01 -2.55
C LYS A 90 2.20 -7.50 -3.12
N VAL A 91 1.47 -8.29 -2.35
CA VAL A 91 0.12 -8.76 -2.66
C VAL A 91 -0.83 -8.00 -1.76
N MET A 92 -1.74 -7.22 -2.34
CA MET A 92 -2.61 -6.32 -1.58
C MET A 92 -3.68 -7.07 -0.80
N ALA A 93 -4.15 -8.21 -1.28
CA ALA A 93 -4.91 -9.22 -0.55
C ALA A 93 -5.10 -10.48 -1.37
N ALA A 94 -5.21 -11.63 -0.70
CA ALA A 94 -5.52 -12.94 -1.30
C ALA A 94 -6.43 -13.74 -0.36
N GLN A 95 -7.57 -14.18 -0.83
CA GLN A 95 -8.56 -14.85 0.01
C GLN A 95 -8.45 -16.37 -0.15
N THR A 96 -8.00 -17.14 0.88
CA THR A 96 -7.69 -16.82 2.30
C THR A 96 -6.25 -17.17 2.63
N VAL A 97 -5.68 -18.18 1.98
CA VAL A 97 -4.29 -18.64 2.09
C VAL A 97 -3.63 -18.49 0.74
N ALA A 98 -2.43 -17.94 0.72
CA ALA A 98 -1.65 -17.76 -0.49
C ALA A 98 -0.24 -18.35 -0.33
N ASP A 99 0.14 -19.26 -1.23
CA ASP A 99 1.49 -19.81 -1.35
C ASP A 99 2.18 -19.18 -2.55
N ILE A 100 3.37 -18.61 -2.35
CA ILE A 100 4.16 -17.95 -3.40
C ILE A 100 5.27 -18.88 -3.86
N PHE A 101 5.45 -18.99 -5.18
CA PHE A 101 6.53 -19.75 -5.81
C PHE A 101 7.19 -18.95 -6.93
N ILE A 102 8.49 -19.15 -7.11
CA ILE A 102 9.26 -18.70 -8.28
C ILE A 102 9.91 -19.96 -8.90
N ASP A 103 9.64 -20.21 -10.18
CA ASP A 103 10.17 -21.38 -10.92
C ASP A 103 9.98 -22.68 -10.13
N HIS A 104 8.78 -22.86 -9.55
CA HIS A 104 8.36 -23.97 -8.69
C HIS A 104 9.06 -24.05 -7.32
N HIS A 105 9.96 -23.12 -6.96
CA HIS A 105 10.55 -23.02 -5.63
C HIS A 105 9.63 -22.26 -4.70
N PHE A 106 9.30 -22.88 -3.57
CA PHE A 106 8.48 -22.24 -2.54
C PHE A 106 9.21 -21.06 -1.91
N VAL A 107 8.54 -19.92 -1.84
CA VAL A 107 9.06 -18.68 -1.23
C VAL A 107 8.46 -18.48 0.16
N MET A 108 7.13 -18.37 0.25
CA MET A 108 6.43 -18.18 1.52
C MET A 108 4.95 -18.55 1.42
N GLN A 109 4.33 -18.75 2.57
CA GLN A 109 2.89 -18.82 2.75
C GLN A 109 2.38 -17.63 3.55
N HIS A 110 1.28 -17.04 3.11
CA HIS A 110 0.50 -16.07 3.88
C HIS A 110 -0.86 -16.66 4.25
N LYS A 111 -1.29 -16.44 5.51
CA LYS A 111 -2.60 -16.80 6.03
C LYS A 111 -3.33 -15.56 6.49
N GLY A 112 -4.53 -15.33 5.95
CA GLY A 112 -5.36 -14.16 6.22
C GLY A 112 -5.83 -13.50 4.93
N GLY A 113 -7.15 -13.30 4.79
CA GLY A 113 -7.75 -12.90 3.52
C GLY A 113 -7.83 -11.40 3.27
N TYR A 114 -7.55 -10.55 4.28
CA TYR A 114 -7.96 -9.14 4.24
C TYR A 114 -6.81 -8.14 4.29
N THR A 115 -5.61 -8.59 4.62
CA THR A 115 -4.43 -7.73 4.76
C THR A 115 -3.45 -7.93 3.62
N ALA A 116 -2.73 -6.88 3.26
CA ALA A 116 -1.60 -6.98 2.37
C ALA A 116 -0.44 -7.74 3.03
N PHE A 117 0.39 -8.37 2.21
CA PHE A 117 1.62 -9.01 2.63
C PHE A 117 2.72 -8.85 1.58
N VAL A 118 3.96 -9.03 2.01
CA VAL A 118 5.13 -8.86 1.16
C VAL A 118 6.03 -10.10 1.25
N ALA A 119 6.44 -10.61 0.09
CA ALA A 119 7.41 -11.68 -0.07
C ALA A 119 8.70 -11.13 -0.67
N GLU A 120 9.87 -11.33 -0.03
CA GLU A 120 11.14 -11.00 -0.64
C GLU A 120 11.53 -12.06 -1.68
N LEU A 121 11.76 -11.63 -2.92
CA LEU A 121 12.08 -12.48 -4.07
C LEU A 121 13.54 -12.38 -4.49
N THR A 122 14.38 -11.65 -3.78
CA THR A 122 15.76 -11.31 -4.18
C THR A 122 16.61 -12.55 -4.46
N ASP A 123 16.43 -13.63 -3.68
CA ASP A 123 17.18 -14.89 -3.88
C ASP A 123 16.68 -15.74 -5.04
N PHE A 124 15.50 -15.45 -5.54
CA PHE A 124 14.81 -16.25 -6.54
C PHE A 124 14.84 -15.64 -7.92
N LEU A 125 15.10 -14.33 -8.04
CA LEU A 125 15.09 -13.61 -9.31
C LEU A 125 16.49 -13.23 -9.76
N VAL A 126 16.81 -13.57 -11.01
CA VAL A 126 18.09 -13.22 -11.63
C VAL A 126 17.88 -12.11 -12.64
N PRO A 127 18.42 -10.88 -12.42
CA PRO A 127 18.31 -9.79 -13.39
C PRO A 127 18.85 -10.13 -14.77
N GLY A 128 18.06 -9.91 -15.80
CA GLY A 128 18.35 -10.27 -17.20
C GLY A 128 17.70 -11.58 -17.63
N THR A 129 16.93 -12.23 -16.77
CA THR A 129 16.25 -13.49 -17.09
C THR A 129 14.72 -13.37 -16.91
N GLU A 130 14.00 -14.37 -17.36
CA GLU A 130 12.56 -14.54 -17.16
C GLU A 130 12.34 -15.73 -16.22
N SER A 131 11.49 -15.55 -15.22
CA SER A 131 11.04 -16.57 -14.27
C SER A 131 9.54 -16.72 -14.33
N VAL A 132 9.01 -17.79 -13.76
CA VAL A 132 7.56 -18.01 -13.60
C VAL A 132 7.19 -17.70 -12.15
N LEU A 133 6.41 -16.63 -11.96
CA LEU A 133 5.75 -16.34 -10.67
C LEU A 133 4.45 -17.14 -10.62
N GLU A 134 4.28 -17.93 -9.55
CA GLU A 134 3.07 -18.69 -9.28
C GLU A 134 2.54 -18.32 -7.88
N ILE A 135 1.25 -18.03 -7.79
CA ILE A 135 0.53 -17.77 -6.53
C ILE A 135 -0.63 -18.75 -6.45
N ARG A 136 -0.55 -19.69 -5.52
CA ARG A 136 -1.61 -20.62 -5.22
C ARG A 136 -2.49 -20.06 -4.12
N VAL A 137 -3.76 -19.86 -4.41
CA VAL A 137 -4.72 -19.26 -3.47
C VAL A 137 -5.80 -20.26 -3.13
N SER A 138 -6.11 -20.40 -1.85
CA SER A 138 -7.19 -21.27 -1.37
C SER A 138 -8.16 -20.48 -0.49
N ASN A 139 -9.47 -20.58 -0.78
CA ASN A 139 -10.53 -20.11 0.10
C ASN A 139 -11.22 -21.27 0.85
N ALA A 140 -10.57 -22.43 0.93
CA ALA A 140 -11.07 -23.55 1.74
C ALA A 140 -11.20 -23.13 3.19
N GLN A 141 -12.28 -23.61 3.84
CA GLN A 141 -12.51 -23.32 5.25
C GLN A 141 -11.44 -23.99 6.11
N THR A 142 -10.86 -23.24 7.02
CA THR A 142 -9.89 -23.75 8.01
C THR A 142 -10.30 -23.24 9.39
N MET A 143 -9.88 -23.92 10.45
CA MET A 143 -10.22 -23.54 11.82
C MET A 143 -9.27 -22.49 12.41
N ASP A 144 -8.18 -22.20 11.74
CA ASP A 144 -7.13 -21.30 12.21
C ASP A 144 -7.12 -19.93 11.51
N ILE A 145 -8.06 -19.68 10.58
CA ILE A 145 -8.14 -18.41 9.85
C ILE A 145 -9.57 -17.87 9.89
N ALA A 146 -9.72 -16.66 10.37
CA ALA A 146 -11.00 -15.96 10.38
C ALA A 146 -11.45 -15.56 8.95
N PRO A 147 -12.74 -15.54 8.68
CA PRO A 147 -13.84 -15.94 9.57
C PRO A 147 -14.03 -17.47 9.59
N ILE A 148 -14.25 -18.01 10.76
CA ILE A 148 -14.45 -19.46 10.96
C ILE A 148 -15.87 -19.86 10.56
N CYS A 149 -16.85 -19.02 10.84
CA CYS A 149 -18.26 -19.19 10.50
C CYS A 149 -18.92 -17.85 10.22
N GLY A 150 -20.07 -17.89 9.56
CA GLY A 150 -20.89 -16.72 9.22
C GLY A 150 -21.76 -17.03 8.01
N ASP A 151 -22.70 -16.18 7.72
CA ASP A 151 -23.65 -16.26 6.61
C ASP A 151 -23.24 -15.38 5.39
N PHE A 152 -21.95 -15.03 5.31
CA PHE A 152 -21.41 -14.26 4.20
C PHE A 152 -20.55 -15.11 3.29
N ASN A 153 -20.50 -14.72 2.02
CA ASN A 153 -19.73 -15.40 1.01
C ASN A 153 -18.22 -15.22 1.22
N MET A 154 -17.48 -16.31 1.06
CA MET A 154 -16.02 -16.35 1.09
C MET A 154 -15.48 -16.37 -0.33
N PHE A 155 -15.52 -15.21 -1.00
CA PHE A 155 -15.03 -15.10 -2.36
C PHE A 155 -13.52 -15.33 -2.40
N GLY A 156 -13.09 -16.26 -3.25
CA GLY A 156 -11.67 -16.58 -3.38
C GLY A 156 -11.00 -15.81 -4.52
N GLY A 157 -9.71 -15.54 -4.37
CA GLY A 157 -8.93 -14.93 -5.43
C GLY A 157 -7.87 -13.94 -4.98
N LEU A 158 -7.11 -13.45 -5.96
CA LEU A 158 -6.31 -12.25 -5.85
C LEU A 158 -7.26 -11.06 -6.14
N TYR A 159 -8.07 -10.73 -5.17
CA TYR A 159 -9.17 -9.78 -5.32
C TYR A 159 -8.73 -8.31 -5.14
N ARG A 160 -7.43 -8.08 -5.02
CA ARG A 160 -6.74 -6.79 -5.06
C ARG A 160 -5.49 -6.90 -5.92
N GLY A 161 -4.78 -5.79 -6.11
CA GLY A 161 -3.60 -5.74 -6.95
C GLY A 161 -2.39 -6.52 -6.42
N VAL A 162 -1.46 -6.77 -7.32
CA VAL A 162 -0.13 -7.32 -7.05
C VAL A 162 0.92 -6.41 -7.67
N GLU A 163 1.99 -6.13 -6.93
CA GLU A 163 3.06 -5.22 -7.31
C GLU A 163 4.43 -5.86 -7.06
N LEU A 164 5.40 -5.56 -7.93
CA LEU A 164 6.81 -5.81 -7.67
C LEU A 164 7.46 -4.49 -7.25
N LEU A 165 8.03 -4.48 -6.05
CA LEU A 165 8.82 -3.36 -5.54
C LEU A 165 10.28 -3.65 -5.81
N VAL A 166 10.99 -2.71 -6.43
CA VAL A 166 12.43 -2.79 -6.69
C VAL A 166 13.12 -1.72 -5.86
N THR A 167 14.04 -2.14 -4.99
CA THR A 167 14.73 -1.24 -4.06
C THR A 167 16.24 -1.34 -4.18
N GLU A 168 16.95 -0.39 -3.59
CA GLU A 168 18.38 -0.56 -3.28
C GLU A 168 18.56 -1.67 -2.22
N ASP A 169 19.82 -2.11 -2.01
CA ASP A 169 20.12 -3.08 -0.94
C ASP A 169 19.71 -2.55 0.43
N VAL A 170 20.01 -1.29 0.71
CA VAL A 170 19.50 -0.56 1.88
C VAL A 170 18.25 0.21 1.47
N CYS A 171 17.15 -0.01 2.16
CA CYS A 171 15.87 0.65 1.89
C CYS A 171 15.07 0.88 3.18
N ILE A 172 13.99 1.64 3.11
CA ILE A 172 12.96 1.66 4.14
C ILE A 172 12.20 0.33 4.05
N GLU A 173 12.02 -0.36 5.18
CA GLU A 173 11.54 -1.74 5.26
C GLU A 173 10.13 -1.92 4.66
N PRO A 174 9.98 -2.63 3.53
CA PRO A 174 8.67 -2.82 2.89
C PRO A 174 7.90 -4.02 3.42
N ALA A 175 8.56 -4.97 4.12
CA ALA A 175 7.95 -6.22 4.52
C ALA A 175 7.31 -6.19 5.92
N TYR A 176 7.57 -5.13 6.70
CA TYR A 176 6.99 -5.01 8.04
C TYR A 176 5.47 -4.79 7.94
N TYR A 177 4.70 -5.88 8.05
CA TYR A 177 3.23 -5.90 7.88
C TYR A 177 2.74 -5.23 6.58
N ALA A 178 3.55 -5.26 5.52
CA ALA A 178 3.30 -4.58 4.24
C ALA A 178 3.01 -3.06 4.36
N SER A 179 3.44 -2.44 5.45
CA SER A 179 3.34 -1.01 5.70
C SER A 179 4.34 -0.21 4.84
N SER A 180 4.30 1.11 4.92
CA SER A 180 5.30 1.97 4.29
C SER A 180 6.68 1.89 4.93
N GLY A 181 6.80 1.25 6.11
CA GLY A 181 8.00 1.23 6.93
C GLY A 181 8.24 2.53 7.71
N VAL A 182 7.29 3.49 7.62
CA VAL A 182 7.33 4.76 8.33
C VAL A 182 6.09 4.89 9.21
N PHE A 183 6.27 5.36 10.44
CA PHE A 183 5.19 5.51 11.40
C PHE A 183 5.20 6.90 12.02
N PHE A 184 4.01 7.45 12.22
CA PHE A 184 3.79 8.78 12.78
C PHE A 184 2.95 8.66 14.06
N THR A 185 3.51 9.14 15.17
CA THR A 185 2.79 9.20 16.45
C THR A 185 2.61 10.65 16.86
N GLN A 186 1.35 11.06 16.96
CA GLN A 186 0.99 12.41 17.38
C GLN A 186 0.77 12.47 18.89
N SER A 187 1.25 13.51 19.54
CA SER A 187 1.00 13.79 20.95
C SER A 187 0.85 15.29 21.21
N ASP A 188 0.23 15.65 22.33
CA ASP A 188 -0.01 17.05 22.74
C ASP A 188 -0.62 17.92 21.63
N VAL A 189 -1.53 17.33 20.81
CA VAL A 189 -2.15 18.04 19.71
C VAL A 189 -3.18 19.03 20.23
N SER A 190 -3.07 20.27 19.77
CA SER A 190 -3.97 21.38 20.09
C SER A 190 -3.95 22.41 18.97
N GLU A 191 -4.80 23.44 19.05
CA GLU A 191 -4.75 24.60 18.13
C GLU A 191 -3.44 25.41 18.28
N LYS A 192 -2.66 25.21 19.37
CA LYS A 192 -1.42 25.93 19.62
C LYS A 192 -0.19 25.19 19.12
N LYS A 193 -0.18 23.88 19.28
CA LYS A 193 0.97 23.04 18.89
C LYS A 193 0.56 21.59 18.69
N ALA A 194 1.38 20.84 17.97
CA ALA A 194 1.34 19.39 17.86
C ALA A 194 2.77 18.83 17.91
N HIS A 195 2.98 17.77 18.68
CA HIS A 195 4.19 16.96 18.63
C HIS A 195 3.99 15.81 17.67
N LEU A 196 5.00 15.53 16.85
CA LEU A 196 5.04 14.41 15.92
C LEU A 196 6.34 13.65 16.13
N LYS A 197 6.22 12.37 16.54
CA LYS A 197 7.30 11.41 16.49
C LYS A 197 7.25 10.68 15.17
N ILE A 198 8.38 10.60 14.48
CA ILE A 198 8.57 9.92 13.22
C ILE A 198 9.49 8.73 13.46
N GLU A 199 9.06 7.53 13.06
CA GLU A 199 9.85 6.32 13.15
C GLU A 199 9.98 5.73 11.74
N ALA A 200 11.22 5.45 11.29
CA ALA A 200 11.50 4.79 10.03
C ALA A 200 12.25 3.48 10.30
N LEU A 201 11.74 2.37 9.79
CA LEU A 201 12.40 1.09 9.83
C LEU A 201 13.29 0.94 8.60
N LEU A 202 14.54 0.53 8.79
CA LEU A 202 15.49 0.31 7.70
C LEU A 202 15.72 -1.18 7.50
N SER A 203 15.96 -1.55 6.26
CA SER A 203 16.31 -2.91 5.85
C SER A 203 17.60 -2.88 5.04
N ALA A 204 18.47 -3.86 5.27
CA ALA A 204 19.69 -4.07 4.49
C ALA A 204 19.97 -5.56 4.45
N ARG A 205 20.41 -6.07 3.32
CA ARG A 205 20.70 -7.48 3.12
C ARG A 205 22.21 -7.76 3.06
N GLU A 206 22.90 -7.20 2.07
CA GLU A 206 24.34 -7.45 1.85
C GLU A 206 25.21 -6.39 2.50
N THR A 207 24.71 -5.17 2.63
CA THR A 207 25.44 -4.05 3.25
C THR A 207 24.89 -3.72 4.62
N THR A 208 25.52 -2.77 5.29
CA THR A 208 25.06 -2.27 6.59
C THR A 208 24.27 -0.97 6.43
N VAL A 209 23.48 -0.63 7.43
CA VAL A 209 22.82 0.67 7.55
C VAL A 209 23.77 1.78 8.04
N THR A 210 25.07 1.46 8.23
CA THR A 210 26.09 2.44 8.59
C THR A 210 26.22 3.50 7.50
N GLY A 211 26.35 4.78 7.88
CA GLY A 211 26.39 5.91 6.95
C GLY A 211 25.03 6.30 6.38
N CYS A 212 23.96 5.70 6.89
CA CYS A 212 22.62 6.12 6.54
C CYS A 212 22.17 7.31 7.40
N GLU A 213 21.38 8.18 6.78
CA GLU A 213 20.67 9.29 7.41
C GLU A 213 19.23 9.25 6.95
N VAL A 214 18.29 9.41 7.86
CA VAL A 214 16.87 9.60 7.54
C VAL A 214 16.52 11.06 7.76
N GLU A 215 15.90 11.67 6.78
CA GLU A 215 15.44 13.05 6.82
C GLU A 215 13.91 13.05 6.68
N PHE A 216 13.23 13.77 7.56
CA PHE A 216 11.80 14.03 7.45
C PHE A 216 11.56 15.50 7.10
N ARG A 217 10.64 15.72 6.17
CA ARG A 217 10.15 17.04 5.76
C ARG A 217 8.64 17.09 5.87
N LEU A 218 8.12 18.15 6.49
CA LEU A 218 6.69 18.41 6.53
C LEU A 218 6.36 19.61 5.63
N TYR A 219 5.39 19.41 4.75
CA TYR A 219 4.93 20.45 3.83
C TYR A 219 3.46 20.80 4.09
N ASP A 220 3.16 22.10 4.01
CA ASP A 220 1.84 22.64 3.85
C ASP A 220 1.67 22.98 2.35
N LYS A 221 0.96 22.12 1.62
CA LYS A 221 0.94 22.15 0.15
C LYS A 221 2.38 22.08 -0.39
N GLU A 222 2.85 23.15 -1.05
CA GLU A 222 4.22 23.24 -1.58
C GLU A 222 5.23 23.89 -0.62
N LYS A 223 4.76 24.44 0.51
CA LYS A 223 5.60 25.15 1.46
C LYS A 223 6.22 24.21 2.47
N LEU A 224 7.55 24.13 2.51
CA LEU A 224 8.27 23.44 3.57
C LEU A 224 8.08 24.17 4.90
N LEU A 225 7.52 23.47 5.91
CA LEU A 225 7.31 23.99 7.25
C LEU A 225 8.42 23.57 8.21
N CYS A 226 8.83 22.31 8.14
CA CYS A 226 9.81 21.74 9.06
C CYS A 226 10.68 20.70 8.36
N ARG A 227 11.92 20.57 8.83
CA ARG A 227 12.89 19.56 8.44
C ARG A 227 13.61 19.07 9.67
N VAL A 228 13.65 17.76 9.87
CA VAL A 228 14.46 17.09 10.89
C VAL A 228 15.21 15.94 10.24
N ALA A 229 16.39 15.59 10.76
CA ALA A 229 17.18 14.48 10.26
C ALA A 229 17.90 13.78 11.41
N SER A 230 18.13 12.48 11.28
CA SER A 230 18.90 11.68 12.21
C SER A 230 19.76 10.65 11.46
N ALA A 231 21.01 10.53 11.88
CA ALA A 231 21.92 9.46 11.45
C ALA A 231 22.07 8.37 12.55
N GLU A 232 21.37 8.52 13.67
CA GLU A 232 21.35 7.51 14.73
C GLU A 232 20.39 6.38 14.32
N VAL A 233 20.94 5.22 13.96
CA VAL A 233 20.20 4.01 13.66
C VAL A 233 20.31 3.09 14.87
N GLY A 234 19.17 2.77 15.48
CA GLY A 234 19.11 1.84 16.60
C GLY A 234 19.53 0.40 16.22
N GLU A 235 19.78 -0.44 17.23
CA GLU A 235 20.12 -1.86 17.03
C GLU A 235 19.02 -2.62 16.27
N ASP A 236 17.76 -2.19 16.41
CA ASP A 236 16.59 -2.71 15.70
C ASP A 236 16.44 -2.14 14.28
N LYS A 237 17.46 -1.46 13.75
CA LYS A 237 17.47 -0.75 12.47
C LYS A 237 16.38 0.33 12.36
N LYS A 238 15.95 0.89 13.47
CA LYS A 238 14.97 1.98 13.55
C LYS A 238 15.66 3.33 13.70
N VAL A 239 15.16 4.32 12.98
CA VAL A 239 15.51 5.73 13.17
C VAL A 239 14.31 6.44 13.75
N VAL A 240 14.54 7.21 14.81
CA VAL A 240 13.50 7.98 15.50
C VAL A 240 13.84 9.47 15.42
N MET A 241 12.85 10.27 15.08
CA MET A 241 12.94 11.72 15.01
C MET A 241 11.71 12.33 15.66
N ASP A 242 11.87 13.53 16.23
CA ASP A 242 10.78 14.28 16.83
C ASP A 242 10.72 15.68 16.24
N MET A 243 9.49 16.20 16.08
CA MET A 243 9.27 17.59 15.71
C MET A 243 8.08 18.20 16.45
N VAL A 244 8.05 19.52 16.50
CA VAL A 244 6.91 20.30 16.98
C VAL A 244 6.44 21.20 15.86
N LEU A 245 5.14 21.18 15.59
CA LEU A 245 4.48 22.11 14.69
C LEU A 245 3.70 23.13 15.52
N GLU A 246 4.05 24.41 15.39
CA GLU A 246 3.33 25.50 16.03
C GLU A 246 2.09 25.88 15.23
N ARG A 247 0.96 26.03 15.92
CA ARG A 247 -0.35 26.40 15.34
C ARG A 247 -0.74 25.55 14.13
N PRO A 248 -0.83 24.20 14.30
CA PRO A 248 -1.24 23.33 13.20
C PRO A 248 -2.66 23.67 12.72
N HIS A 249 -2.88 23.56 11.42
CA HIS A 249 -4.22 23.45 10.86
C HIS A 249 -4.73 22.05 11.18
N LEU A 250 -5.73 21.95 12.05
CA LEU A 250 -6.24 20.67 12.51
C LEU A 250 -7.20 20.08 11.47
N TRP A 251 -7.10 18.77 11.25
CA TRP A 251 -8.08 18.00 10.50
C TRP A 251 -9.42 17.97 11.28
N ASP A 252 -10.50 18.49 10.69
CA ASP A 252 -11.82 18.60 11.34
C ASP A 252 -12.90 17.75 10.61
N GLY A 253 -12.54 16.50 10.30
CA GLY A 253 -13.45 15.56 9.65
C GLY A 253 -13.91 16.03 8.28
N VAL A 254 -15.16 15.78 7.95
CA VAL A 254 -15.76 16.14 6.65
C VAL A 254 -15.80 17.66 6.42
N LYS A 255 -15.79 18.47 7.49
CA LYS A 255 -15.88 19.93 7.39
C LYS A 255 -14.62 20.56 6.85
N ASP A 256 -13.47 20.04 7.28
CA ASP A 256 -12.15 20.53 6.91
C ASP A 256 -11.14 19.39 7.01
N PRO A 257 -11.07 18.50 6.00
CA PRO A 257 -10.20 17.33 5.97
C PRO A 257 -8.76 17.72 5.62
N TYR A 258 -8.19 18.66 6.38
CA TYR A 258 -6.89 19.23 6.09
C TYR A 258 -5.74 18.26 6.31
N LEU A 259 -4.91 18.06 5.30
CA LEU A 259 -3.76 17.18 5.34
C LEU A 259 -2.47 17.91 4.99
N TYR A 260 -1.42 17.59 5.72
CA TYR A 260 -0.06 17.95 5.40
C TYR A 260 0.61 16.82 4.62
N LYS A 261 1.61 17.15 3.81
CA LYS A 261 2.46 16.16 3.14
C LYS A 261 3.72 15.93 3.95
N GLY A 262 3.88 14.71 4.47
CA GLY A 262 5.11 14.22 5.10
C GLY A 262 5.98 13.50 4.07
N VAL A 263 7.28 13.81 4.03
CA VAL A 263 8.24 13.15 3.15
C VAL A 263 9.39 12.63 3.98
N VAL A 264 9.58 11.32 3.97
CA VAL A 264 10.73 10.64 4.61
C VAL A 264 11.71 10.25 3.53
N ILE A 265 12.95 10.65 3.68
CA ILE A 265 14.04 10.43 2.72
C ILE A 265 15.15 9.66 3.41
N LEU A 266 15.49 8.50 2.86
CA LEU A 266 16.67 7.75 3.28
C LEU A 266 17.86 8.12 2.38
N ARG A 267 18.97 8.52 3.01
CA ARG A 267 20.23 8.78 2.34
C ARG A 267 21.29 7.81 2.81
N LYS A 268 22.19 7.43 1.90
CA LYS A 268 23.43 6.72 2.22
C LYS A 268 24.58 7.45 1.57
N ASP A 269 25.61 7.79 2.37
CA ASP A 269 26.75 8.56 1.91
C ASP A 269 26.36 9.87 1.17
N GLY A 270 25.32 10.55 1.71
CA GLY A 270 24.78 11.79 1.15
C GLY A 270 23.85 11.64 -0.07
N LYS A 271 23.77 10.45 -0.68
CA LYS A 271 22.89 10.18 -1.83
C LYS A 271 21.53 9.66 -1.37
N GLU A 272 20.46 10.22 -1.91
CA GLU A 272 19.09 9.71 -1.71
C GLU A 272 18.97 8.33 -2.35
N ILE A 273 18.53 7.34 -1.55
CA ILE A 273 18.39 5.94 -1.97
C ILE A 273 16.99 5.38 -1.77
N ASP A 274 16.16 6.03 -0.93
CA ASP A 274 14.76 5.68 -0.77
C ASP A 274 13.95 6.88 -0.30
N ARG A 275 12.64 6.87 -0.56
CA ARG A 275 11.68 7.93 -0.22
C ARG A 275 10.30 7.35 0.05
N ARG A 276 9.62 7.91 1.06
CA ARG A 276 8.19 7.69 1.31
C ARG A 276 7.49 9.03 1.42
N GLU A 277 6.29 9.11 0.88
CA GLU A 277 5.41 10.26 1.00
C GLU A 277 4.10 9.82 1.66
N GLU A 278 3.69 10.55 2.69
CA GLU A 278 2.50 10.21 3.49
C GLU A 278 1.70 11.49 3.77
N GLU A 279 0.39 11.35 3.83
CA GLU A 279 -0.51 12.43 4.24
C GLU A 279 -0.72 12.39 5.75
N ILE A 280 -0.62 13.54 6.40
CA ILE A 280 -0.65 13.68 7.86
C ILE A 280 -1.73 14.69 8.27
N GLY A 281 -2.79 14.21 8.92
CA GLY A 281 -3.81 15.07 9.52
C GLY A 281 -3.61 15.18 11.03
N PHE A 282 -3.36 16.38 11.55
CA PHE A 282 -3.23 16.61 13.00
C PHE A 282 -4.61 16.73 13.63
N ARG A 283 -4.92 15.87 14.60
CA ARG A 283 -6.17 15.89 15.35
C ARG A 283 -5.99 15.27 16.73
N TYR A 284 -6.94 15.58 17.61
CA TYR A 284 -7.13 14.83 18.85
C TYR A 284 -8.61 14.55 19.07
N PHE A 285 -8.91 13.50 19.75
CA PHE A 285 -10.29 13.13 20.10
C PHE A 285 -10.37 12.51 21.48
N HIS A 286 -11.56 12.54 22.05
CA HIS A 286 -11.90 11.79 23.24
C HIS A 286 -13.38 11.42 23.23
N ALA A 287 -13.73 10.39 23.96
CA ALA A 287 -15.11 9.98 24.19
C ALA A 287 -15.47 10.22 25.65
N ASP A 288 -16.64 10.83 25.89
CA ASP A 288 -17.24 11.03 27.20
C ASP A 288 -18.52 10.19 27.27
N ALA A 289 -18.69 9.43 28.35
CA ALA A 289 -19.80 8.51 28.48
C ALA A 289 -21.20 9.18 28.47
N GLU A 290 -21.29 10.44 28.90
CA GLU A 290 -22.52 11.20 28.96
C GLU A 290 -22.68 12.19 27.79
N LYS A 291 -21.58 12.73 27.31
CA LYS A 291 -21.57 13.83 26.31
C LYS A 291 -21.23 13.36 24.89
N GLY A 292 -20.80 12.10 24.75
CA GLY A 292 -20.48 11.50 23.47
C GLY A 292 -19.05 11.78 22.97
N PHE A 293 -18.87 11.84 21.67
CA PHE A 293 -17.58 11.97 21.02
C PHE A 293 -17.22 13.43 20.75
N PHE A 294 -15.93 13.75 20.95
CA PHE A 294 -15.37 15.08 20.74
C PHE A 294 -14.18 14.98 19.77
N LEU A 295 -14.17 15.83 18.76
CA LEU A 295 -13.06 16.04 17.83
C LEU A 295 -12.51 17.45 18.06
N ASN A 296 -11.20 17.57 18.28
CA ASN A 296 -10.51 18.85 18.54
C ASN A 296 -11.18 19.68 19.65
N GLY A 297 -11.66 18.98 20.69
CA GLY A 297 -12.33 19.61 21.84
C GLY A 297 -13.78 20.05 21.59
N LYS A 298 -14.33 19.84 20.39
CA LYS A 298 -15.70 20.19 20.04
C LYS A 298 -16.57 18.95 19.95
N PRO A 299 -17.85 18.98 20.42
CA PRO A 299 -18.76 17.87 20.22
C PRO A 299 -18.89 17.53 18.73
N TYR A 300 -18.72 16.26 18.39
CA TYR A 300 -18.75 15.78 17.02
C TYR A 300 -19.67 14.58 16.90
N ARG A 301 -20.66 14.66 16.03
CA ARG A 301 -21.59 13.54 15.80
C ARG A 301 -20.99 12.56 14.82
N LEU A 302 -20.80 11.33 15.26
CA LEU A 302 -20.41 10.21 14.40
C LEU A 302 -21.67 9.59 13.79
N ASN A 303 -21.75 9.60 12.48
CA ASN A 303 -22.79 8.89 11.73
C ASN A 303 -22.08 7.88 10.83
N GLY A 304 -22.62 6.68 10.69
CA GLY A 304 -21.96 5.62 9.93
C GLY A 304 -22.91 4.83 9.07
N VAL A 305 -22.39 4.26 7.99
CA VAL A 305 -23.09 3.29 7.15
C VAL A 305 -22.32 1.97 7.15
N ASN A 306 -23.03 0.87 6.93
CA ASN A 306 -22.40 -0.41 6.66
C ASN A 306 -22.24 -0.55 5.14
N ARG A 307 -21.03 -0.92 4.72
CA ARG A 307 -20.71 -1.21 3.33
C ARG A 307 -20.18 -2.63 3.21
N HIS A 308 -20.78 -3.42 2.35
CA HIS A 308 -20.20 -4.69 1.91
C HIS A 308 -19.34 -4.47 0.69
N GLN A 309 -18.14 -5.06 0.67
CA GLN A 309 -17.25 -5.01 -0.49
C GLN A 309 -17.60 -6.17 -1.42
N ASP A 310 -18.72 -6.03 -2.10
CA ASP A 310 -19.16 -6.96 -3.13
C ASP A 310 -19.94 -6.22 -4.23
N ARG A 311 -19.74 -6.67 -5.49
CA ARG A 311 -20.44 -6.16 -6.66
C ARG A 311 -20.91 -7.33 -7.52
N ALA A 312 -22.03 -7.15 -8.21
CA ALA A 312 -22.50 -8.12 -9.20
C ALA A 312 -21.37 -8.45 -10.18
N GLU A 313 -21.23 -9.73 -10.54
CA GLU A 313 -20.27 -10.30 -11.49
C GLU A 313 -18.80 -10.27 -11.07
N ARG A 314 -18.42 -9.49 -10.05
CA ARG A 314 -17.02 -9.33 -9.60
C ARG A 314 -16.81 -9.63 -8.13
N ALA A 315 -17.88 -9.72 -7.35
CA ALA A 315 -17.82 -9.90 -5.89
C ALA A 315 -16.81 -8.93 -5.24
N SER A 316 -15.82 -9.42 -4.49
CA SER A 316 -14.83 -8.58 -3.80
C SER A 316 -13.75 -7.97 -4.70
N ALA A 317 -13.71 -8.32 -6.00
CA ALA A 317 -12.71 -7.80 -6.93
C ALA A 317 -13.07 -6.37 -7.39
N PHE A 318 -12.73 -5.38 -6.57
CA PHE A 318 -13.03 -3.97 -6.83
C PHE A 318 -11.90 -3.28 -7.57
N TYR A 319 -12.28 -2.45 -8.53
CA TYR A 319 -11.42 -1.43 -9.12
C TYR A 319 -11.49 -0.12 -8.31
N PRO A 320 -10.52 0.80 -8.43
CA PRO A 320 -10.56 2.10 -7.75
C PRO A 320 -11.88 2.85 -7.98
N GLN A 321 -12.38 2.85 -9.20
CA GLN A 321 -13.64 3.51 -9.58
C GLN A 321 -14.87 2.98 -8.84
N ASP A 322 -14.85 1.70 -8.44
CA ASP A 322 -15.95 1.11 -7.67
C ASP A 322 -16.04 1.71 -6.27
N HIS A 323 -14.88 2.07 -5.70
CA HIS A 323 -14.82 2.74 -4.41
C HIS A 323 -15.33 4.18 -4.52
N ASP A 324 -14.92 4.89 -5.57
CA ASP A 324 -15.35 6.28 -5.83
C ASP A 324 -16.87 6.36 -6.00
N GLU A 325 -17.46 5.46 -6.80
CA GLU A 325 -18.91 5.38 -6.98
C GLU A 325 -19.66 5.13 -5.66
N ASP A 326 -19.18 4.20 -4.83
CA ASP A 326 -19.81 3.92 -3.54
C ASP A 326 -19.68 5.12 -2.59
N LEU A 327 -18.53 5.82 -2.59
CA LEU A 327 -18.30 7.00 -1.78
C LEU A 327 -19.20 8.17 -2.22
N ASP A 328 -19.36 8.38 -3.52
CA ASP A 328 -20.25 9.40 -4.08
C ASP A 328 -21.70 9.14 -3.67
N LEU A 329 -22.19 7.90 -3.78
CA LEU A 329 -23.52 7.51 -3.32
C LEU A 329 -23.73 7.76 -1.82
N MET A 330 -22.74 7.44 -0.99
CA MET A 330 -22.78 7.68 0.45
C MET A 330 -22.77 9.18 0.75
N GLN A 331 -22.02 9.97 0.00
CA GLN A 331 -21.99 11.43 0.15
C GLN A 331 -23.33 12.05 -0.28
N GLU A 332 -23.93 11.57 -1.35
CA GLU A 332 -25.28 11.99 -1.78
C GLU A 332 -26.32 11.68 -0.68
N MET A 333 -26.28 10.47 -0.12
CA MET A 333 -27.15 10.11 1.03
C MET A 333 -26.92 11.02 2.23
N ALA A 334 -25.68 11.40 2.53
CA ALA A 334 -25.34 12.29 3.64
C ALA A 334 -25.83 13.73 3.42
N SER A 335 -26.02 14.16 2.18
CA SER A 335 -26.56 15.49 1.80
C SER A 335 -28.07 15.56 1.95
N LEU A 336 -28.77 14.43 2.02
CA LEU A 336 -30.19 14.38 2.31
C LEU A 336 -30.46 14.69 3.79
N PRO A 337 -31.62 15.28 4.18
CA PRO A 337 -31.90 15.67 5.57
C PRO A 337 -32.01 14.51 6.56
N LEU A 338 -31.82 13.28 6.13
CA LEU A 338 -31.67 12.10 6.96
C LEU A 338 -30.21 12.04 7.43
N SER A 339 -29.98 12.43 8.66
CA SER A 339 -28.75 12.32 9.49
C SER A 339 -27.50 11.78 8.80
N ALA A 340 -26.58 12.68 8.47
CA ALA A 340 -25.27 12.43 7.85
C ALA A 340 -24.47 11.30 8.50
N SER A 341 -23.86 10.44 7.69
CA SER A 341 -23.13 9.26 8.12
C SER A 341 -21.63 9.40 7.87
N GLN A 342 -20.82 8.91 8.80
CA GLN A 342 -19.40 8.69 8.54
C GLN A 342 -19.23 7.41 7.72
N ILE A 343 -18.46 7.54 6.65
CA ILE A 343 -18.13 6.43 5.78
C ILE A 343 -16.96 5.69 6.39
N HIS A 344 -17.15 4.47 6.84
CA HIS A 344 -16.07 3.52 7.06
C HIS A 344 -15.84 2.77 5.76
N ALA A 345 -15.03 3.33 4.89
CA ALA A 345 -14.42 2.56 3.83
C ALA A 345 -13.13 1.95 4.42
N SER A 346 -13.02 0.64 4.49
CA SER A 346 -11.71 0.00 4.55
C SER A 346 -11.07 0.23 3.19
N THR A 347 -10.41 1.38 3.02
CA THR A 347 -9.66 1.67 1.82
C THR A 347 -8.34 0.97 1.92
N ASP A 348 -8.10 0.06 1.02
CA ASP A 348 -6.77 -0.39 0.67
C ASP A 348 -6.02 0.80 0.09
N GLY A 349 -4.95 1.16 0.72
CA GLY A 349 -4.11 2.32 0.56
C GLY A 349 -3.70 2.79 -0.83
N GLN A 350 -4.65 3.11 -1.70
CA GLN A 350 -4.36 3.80 -2.97
C GLN A 350 -5.47 4.73 -3.46
N ALA A 351 -6.62 4.79 -2.85
CA ALA A 351 -7.55 5.88 -3.12
C ALA A 351 -7.29 6.96 -2.09
N GLY A 352 -7.13 8.20 -2.52
CA GLY A 352 -6.77 9.38 -1.77
C GLY A 352 -7.05 9.27 -0.27
N THR A 353 -6.01 9.00 0.46
CA THR A 353 -6.06 8.74 1.87
C THR A 353 -6.38 10.03 2.62
N GLY A 354 -7.64 10.36 2.67
CA GLY A 354 -8.10 11.14 3.79
C GLY A 354 -7.89 10.26 5.01
N GLY A 355 -6.68 10.30 5.61
CA GLY A 355 -6.26 9.39 6.67
C GLY A 355 -7.31 9.23 7.74
N MET A 356 -7.92 8.06 7.78
CA MET A 356 -8.63 7.56 8.94
C MET A 356 -7.74 6.50 9.59
N GLY A 357 -6.94 6.91 10.52
CA GLY A 357 -6.23 6.12 11.52
C GLY A 357 -6.62 6.63 12.88
#